data_fa39e0e48fdb9d4c36ee6f3d47376798
#
_entry.id   fa39e0e48fdb9d4c36ee6f3d47376798
#
_cell.length_a   1.000
_cell.length_b   1.000
_cell.length_c   1.000
_cell.angle_alpha   90.00
_cell.angle_beta   90.00
_cell.angle_gamma   90.00
#
_symmetry.space_group_name_H-M   'P 1'
#
loop_
_entity.id
_entity.type
_entity.pdbx_description
1 polymer ?
#
loop_
_entity_poly.entity_id
_entity_poly.type
_entity_poly.pdbx_seq_one_letter_code
_entity_poly.pdbx_strand_id
1 'polypeptide(L)'
;EKYMKTFLENVILLAFCLIGASSCAAPQDEAKEVVDIIYKVNNYWQEQNPKHGRSFWDNAAYHTGNMEAFFLTGDTAFMDYSKAWAEHNEWKGAKSDNKAEWKYSYGESNEYVLFGDYQICFQTYADLYNIEPDTQKIARAREVMEYQMSTDKNDYWWWADGLYMVMPVMTKLYKITGNPLYLDKLHEYWVFADSLMYDPEDALYYRDGKYIYPKHKSANGKKDFWARGDGWVLAALAKVLKDLPETDKYRQEYIDRFQTMAKAVAACQQPEGYWTRSLLDPEHAPGPETSGTAFFTYGLLWGMNNGLLDKATYQPVVEKAWKYLTTVALQPDGRIGYVQPIGEKAIPGQVVDANSTANFGVGAFLLAACEMVRFLD
;
A
#
# COMPACT_ATOMS: atom_id res chain seq x y z
N GLU A 1 -40.65 -54.30 -22.46
CA GLU A 1 -39.50 -53.57 -23.04
C GLU A 1 -39.77 -52.06 -23.27
N LYS A 2 -41.01 -51.71 -23.68
CA LYS A 2 -41.35 -50.30 -23.98
C LYS A 2 -41.41 -49.40 -22.70
N TYR A 3 -41.79 -49.96 -21.56
CA TYR A 3 -41.91 -49.25 -20.28
C TYR A 3 -40.56 -49.05 -19.57
N MET A 4 -39.59 -49.92 -19.85
CA MET A 4 -38.26 -49.84 -19.26
C MET A 4 -37.38 -48.79 -19.91
N LYS A 5 -37.58 -48.54 -21.23
CA LYS A 5 -36.88 -47.47 -21.95
C LYS A 5 -37.29 -46.07 -21.49
N THR A 6 -38.58 -45.83 -21.25
CA THR A 6 -39.11 -44.54 -20.79
C THR A 6 -38.69 -44.20 -19.35
N PHE A 7 -38.48 -45.23 -18.49
CA PHE A 7 -37.99 -45.03 -17.14
C PHE A 7 -36.49 -44.69 -17.11
N LEU A 8 -35.68 -45.27 -17.99
CA LEU A 8 -34.25 -44.94 -18.09
C LEU A 8 -34.00 -43.54 -18.67
N GLU A 9 -34.79 -43.11 -19.64
CA GLU A 9 -34.67 -41.77 -20.23
C GLU A 9 -35.05 -40.65 -19.22
N ASN A 10 -36.06 -40.87 -18.38
CA ASN A 10 -36.45 -39.94 -17.32
C ASN A 10 -35.49 -39.90 -16.13
N VAL A 11 -34.78 -40.96 -15.82
CA VAL A 11 -33.75 -41.00 -14.77
C VAL A 11 -32.47 -40.31 -15.25
N ILE A 12 -32.13 -40.41 -16.53
CA ILE A 12 -30.96 -39.74 -17.10
C ILE A 12 -31.22 -38.22 -17.24
N LEU A 13 -32.46 -37.77 -17.50
CA LEU A 13 -32.80 -36.33 -17.54
C LEU A 13 -32.81 -35.69 -16.13
N LEU A 14 -33.13 -36.45 -15.06
CA LEU A 14 -33.05 -35.90 -13.69
C LEU A 14 -31.63 -35.90 -13.12
N ALA A 15 -30.72 -36.71 -13.65
CA ALA A 15 -29.31 -36.72 -13.21
C ALA A 15 -28.45 -35.60 -13.84
N PHE A 16 -28.89 -34.98 -14.92
CA PHE A 16 -28.17 -33.87 -15.58
C PHE A 16 -28.58 -32.46 -15.07
N CYS A 17 -29.61 -32.38 -14.23
CA CYS A 17 -30.03 -31.09 -13.65
C CYS A 17 -29.44 -30.80 -12.24
N LEU A 18 -28.50 -31.64 -11.76
CA LEU A 18 -27.86 -31.48 -10.44
C LEU A 18 -26.35 -31.19 -10.50
N ILE A 19 -25.83 -30.84 -11.69
CA ILE A 19 -24.44 -30.42 -11.82
C ILE A 19 -24.44 -28.99 -12.36
N GLY A 20 -24.19 -28.02 -11.47
CA GLY A 20 -23.78 -26.68 -11.85
C GLY A 20 -24.73 -25.55 -11.48
N ALA A 21 -25.21 -25.48 -10.28
CA ALA A 21 -25.52 -24.19 -9.68
C ALA A 21 -24.27 -23.75 -8.87
N SER A 22 -23.17 -23.51 -9.55
CA SER A 22 -22.26 -22.45 -9.09
C SER A 22 -23.09 -21.17 -9.20
N SER A 23 -23.64 -20.70 -8.09
CA SER A 23 -24.19 -19.36 -8.02
C SER A 23 -22.99 -18.41 -8.26
N CYS A 24 -22.81 -17.97 -9.50
CA CYS A 24 -22.10 -16.72 -9.73
C CYS A 24 -22.90 -15.67 -8.99
N ALA A 25 -22.42 -15.23 -7.85
CA ALA A 25 -22.94 -14.05 -7.16
C ALA A 25 -23.00 -12.91 -8.20
N ALA A 26 -24.02 -12.08 -8.15
CA ALA A 26 -24.03 -10.89 -8.98
C ALA A 26 -22.85 -9.99 -8.57
N PRO A 27 -22.20 -9.25 -9.49
CA PRO A 27 -21.06 -8.38 -9.15
C PRO A 27 -21.33 -7.48 -7.94
N GLN A 28 -22.54 -6.97 -7.79
CA GLN A 28 -22.95 -6.18 -6.61
C GLN A 28 -22.91 -6.95 -5.27
N ASP A 29 -23.15 -8.27 -5.30
CA ASP A 29 -23.02 -9.10 -4.10
C ASP A 29 -21.54 -9.31 -3.73
N GLU A 30 -20.66 -9.47 -4.73
CA GLU A 30 -19.20 -9.59 -4.51
C GLU A 30 -18.62 -8.29 -3.95
N ALA A 31 -18.97 -7.13 -4.48
CA ALA A 31 -18.52 -5.84 -3.96
C ALA A 31 -18.97 -5.64 -2.51
N LYS A 32 -20.21 -6.03 -2.18
CA LYS A 32 -20.72 -5.97 -0.82
C LYS A 32 -19.94 -6.88 0.15
N GLU A 33 -19.60 -8.09 -0.28
CA GLU A 33 -18.78 -9.00 0.55
C GLU A 33 -17.42 -8.37 0.87
N VAL A 34 -16.81 -7.66 -0.08
CA VAL A 34 -15.54 -6.95 0.16
C VAL A 34 -15.74 -5.80 1.14
N VAL A 35 -16.84 -5.06 1.06
CA VAL A 35 -17.18 -4.01 2.05
C VAL A 35 -17.34 -4.62 3.45
N ASP A 36 -18.02 -5.75 3.59
CA ASP A 36 -18.17 -6.45 4.87
C ASP A 36 -16.80 -6.89 5.44
N ILE A 37 -15.87 -7.30 4.58
CA ILE A 37 -14.48 -7.60 4.96
C ILE A 37 -13.76 -6.35 5.45
N ILE A 38 -13.93 -5.19 4.79
CA ILE A 38 -13.35 -3.92 5.24
C ILE A 38 -13.81 -3.59 6.65
N TYR A 39 -15.12 -3.67 6.93
CA TYR A 39 -15.65 -3.45 8.28
C TYR A 39 -15.10 -4.44 9.29
N LYS A 40 -15.07 -5.73 8.95
CA LYS A 40 -14.55 -6.78 9.84
C LYS A 40 -13.10 -6.52 10.24
N VAL A 41 -12.23 -6.23 9.27
CA VAL A 41 -10.79 -5.98 9.50
C VAL A 41 -10.58 -4.69 10.27
N ASN A 42 -11.23 -3.62 9.86
CA ASN A 42 -11.01 -2.30 10.43
C ASN A 42 -11.56 -2.20 11.86
N ASN A 43 -12.77 -2.72 12.10
CA ASN A 43 -13.36 -2.76 13.45
C ASN A 43 -12.49 -3.61 14.39
N TYR A 44 -12.06 -4.82 13.97
CA TYR A 44 -11.15 -5.64 14.77
C TYR A 44 -9.89 -4.86 15.15
N TRP A 45 -9.25 -4.20 14.16
CA TRP A 45 -8.03 -3.44 14.43
C TRP A 45 -8.26 -2.30 15.43
N GLN A 46 -9.31 -1.50 15.25
CA GLN A 46 -9.63 -0.37 16.11
C GLN A 46 -9.98 -0.82 17.55
N GLU A 47 -10.71 -1.91 17.70
CA GLU A 47 -11.03 -2.50 19.00
C GLU A 47 -9.77 -2.99 19.74
N GLN A 48 -8.80 -3.55 19.03
CA GLN A 48 -7.51 -3.97 19.60
C GLN A 48 -6.56 -2.81 19.88
N ASN A 49 -6.78 -1.64 19.28
CA ASN A 49 -5.94 -0.45 19.40
C ASN A 49 -6.74 0.78 19.86
N PRO A 50 -7.38 0.73 21.05
CA PRO A 50 -8.23 1.82 21.54
C PRO A 50 -7.44 3.06 21.95
N LYS A 51 -6.11 2.94 22.08
CA LYS A 51 -5.22 4.05 22.41
C LYS A 51 -4.60 4.61 21.14
N HIS A 52 -4.59 5.92 21.00
CA HIS A 52 -3.94 6.59 19.91
C HIS A 52 -2.42 6.46 20.03
N GLY A 53 -1.80 5.85 19.02
CA GLY A 53 -0.36 5.74 18.94
C GLY A 53 0.31 7.05 18.52
N ARG A 54 1.65 7.07 18.55
CA ARG A 54 2.45 8.20 18.04
C ARG A 54 2.27 8.39 16.53
N SER A 55 2.53 9.60 16.04
CA SER A 55 2.49 9.93 14.61
C SER A 55 3.76 9.46 13.87
N PHE A 56 4.11 8.19 14.01
CA PHE A 56 5.26 7.58 13.35
C PHE A 56 4.79 6.65 12.22
N TRP A 57 5.67 6.29 11.32
CA TRP A 57 5.33 5.66 10.05
C TRP A 57 4.40 4.45 10.16
N ASP A 58 4.62 3.60 11.14
CA ASP A 58 3.88 2.34 11.30
C ASP A 58 2.39 2.59 11.62
N ASN A 59 2.09 3.50 12.55
CA ASN A 59 0.72 3.92 12.83
C ASN A 59 0.13 4.73 11.67
N ALA A 60 0.89 5.69 11.16
CA ALA A 60 0.42 6.56 10.08
C ALA A 60 0.07 5.77 8.80
N ALA A 61 0.80 4.70 8.49
CA ALA A 61 0.49 3.81 7.36
C ALA A 61 -0.88 3.14 7.52
N TYR A 62 -1.27 2.73 8.74
CA TYR A 62 -2.63 2.26 9.00
C TYR A 62 -3.67 3.34 8.67
N HIS A 63 -3.46 4.57 9.15
CA HIS A 63 -4.41 5.66 8.96
C HIS A 63 -4.60 6.03 7.48
N THR A 64 -3.61 5.84 6.61
CA THR A 64 -3.79 6.02 5.16
C THR A 64 -4.79 5.03 4.57
N GLY A 65 -4.80 3.78 5.03
CA GLY A 65 -5.77 2.76 4.63
C GLY A 65 -7.15 3.01 5.25
N ASN A 66 -7.20 3.41 6.53
CA ASN A 66 -8.45 3.75 7.22
C ASN A 66 -9.18 4.92 6.56
N MET A 67 -8.44 5.95 6.10
CA MET A 67 -9.04 7.07 5.36
C MET A 67 -9.60 6.63 3.99
N GLU A 68 -8.95 5.70 3.29
CA GLU A 68 -9.53 5.13 2.06
C GLU A 68 -10.82 4.36 2.35
N ALA A 69 -10.89 3.63 3.47
CA ALA A 69 -12.12 2.98 3.89
C ALA A 69 -13.24 3.99 4.18
N PHE A 70 -12.92 5.13 4.81
CA PHE A 70 -13.87 6.24 4.97
C PHE A 70 -14.33 6.81 3.62
N PHE A 71 -13.40 7.09 2.70
CA PHE A 71 -13.75 7.63 1.38
C PHE A 71 -14.64 6.69 0.55
N LEU A 72 -14.47 5.38 0.74
CA LEU A 72 -15.28 4.39 0.05
C LEU A 72 -16.67 4.26 0.66
N THR A 73 -16.76 4.14 2.00
CA THR A 73 -17.99 3.77 2.71
C THR A 73 -18.82 4.97 3.16
N GLY A 74 -18.18 6.13 3.35
CA GLY A 74 -18.80 7.30 3.99
C GLY A 74 -19.02 7.15 5.50
N ASP A 75 -18.54 6.06 6.12
CA ASP A 75 -18.71 5.84 7.55
C ASP A 75 -17.77 6.74 8.37
N THR A 76 -18.38 7.72 9.05
CA THR A 76 -17.65 8.71 9.83
C THR A 76 -16.89 8.12 11.01
N ALA A 77 -17.24 6.93 11.49
CA ALA A 77 -16.50 6.27 12.57
C ALA A 77 -15.03 6.01 12.16
N PHE A 78 -14.78 5.69 10.90
CA PHE A 78 -13.40 5.51 10.40
C PHE A 78 -12.66 6.84 10.37
N MET A 79 -13.27 7.90 9.88
CA MET A 79 -12.70 9.25 9.90
C MET A 79 -12.45 9.72 11.34
N ASP A 80 -13.41 9.55 12.23
CA ASP A 80 -13.33 10.01 13.62
C ASP A 80 -12.17 9.32 14.37
N TYR A 81 -11.92 8.03 14.10
CA TYR A 81 -10.78 7.33 14.66
C TYR A 81 -9.44 7.94 14.20
N SER A 82 -9.29 8.26 12.90
CA SER A 82 -8.10 8.94 12.37
C SER A 82 -7.98 10.38 12.87
N LYS A 83 -9.09 11.10 13.00
CA LYS A 83 -9.12 12.46 13.53
C LYS A 83 -8.66 12.49 15.00
N ALA A 84 -9.17 11.60 15.84
CA ALA A 84 -8.76 11.47 17.24
C ALA A 84 -7.25 11.16 17.37
N TRP A 85 -6.70 10.31 16.51
CA TRP A 85 -5.25 10.07 16.44
C TRP A 85 -4.46 11.32 16.02
N ALA A 86 -4.95 12.08 15.03
CA ALA A 86 -4.31 13.31 14.58
C ALA A 86 -4.32 14.40 15.68
N GLU A 87 -5.45 14.57 16.39
CA GLU A 87 -5.61 15.48 17.51
C GLU A 87 -4.70 15.10 18.69
N HIS A 88 -4.63 13.81 19.05
CA HIS A 88 -3.72 13.29 20.06
C HIS A 88 -2.25 13.63 19.76
N ASN A 89 -1.87 13.63 18.49
CA ASN A 89 -0.54 13.98 18.02
C ASN A 89 -0.36 15.47 17.73
N GLU A 90 -1.34 16.31 18.05
CA GLU A 90 -1.28 17.77 17.88
C GLU A 90 -1.04 18.18 16.39
N TRP A 91 -1.48 17.35 15.45
CA TRP A 91 -1.25 17.55 14.01
C TRP A 91 0.23 17.64 13.63
N LYS A 92 1.12 17.02 14.43
CA LYS A 92 2.57 17.00 14.25
C LYS A 92 3.08 15.58 13.96
N GLY A 93 4.20 15.50 13.26
CA GLY A 93 5.09 14.35 13.25
C GLY A 93 6.09 14.45 14.41
N ALA A 94 7.39 14.54 14.12
CA ALA A 94 8.37 14.89 15.14
C ALA A 94 8.15 16.32 15.64
N LYS A 95 8.38 16.55 16.96
CA LYS A 95 7.85 17.72 17.65
C LYS A 95 8.86 18.86 17.87
N SER A 96 10.15 18.72 17.50
CA SER A 96 11.11 19.81 17.66
C SER A 96 10.73 21.02 16.82
N ASP A 97 10.67 22.20 17.46
CA ASP A 97 10.46 23.47 16.80
C ASP A 97 11.80 24.19 16.49
N ASN A 98 12.96 23.61 16.93
CA ASN A 98 14.30 24.14 16.66
C ASN A 98 14.79 23.68 15.28
N LYS A 99 14.60 24.49 14.24
CA LYS A 99 15.02 24.16 12.86
C LYS A 99 16.50 23.85 12.69
N ALA A 100 17.37 24.38 13.58
CA ALA A 100 18.80 24.12 13.53
C ALA A 100 19.18 22.68 13.90
N GLU A 101 18.27 21.96 14.57
CA GLU A 101 18.45 20.56 14.97
C GLU A 101 17.76 19.56 14.05
N TRP A 102 16.97 20.02 13.09
CA TRP A 102 16.18 19.14 12.24
C TRP A 102 17.04 18.19 11.40
N LYS A 103 16.75 16.90 11.52
CA LYS A 103 17.47 15.78 10.89
C LYS A 103 16.56 15.00 9.95
N TYR A 104 17.17 14.33 8.96
CA TYR A 104 16.49 13.44 7.99
C TYR A 104 17.14 12.06 7.82
N SER A 105 18.21 11.77 8.55
CA SER A 105 18.73 10.42 8.68
C SER A 105 17.76 9.53 9.47
N TYR A 106 18.08 8.25 9.62
CA TYR A 106 17.30 7.38 10.51
C TYR A 106 17.39 7.83 11.97
N GLY A 107 16.25 7.90 12.65
CA GLY A 107 16.16 8.17 14.08
C GLY A 107 14.72 8.39 14.53
N GLU A 108 14.47 8.17 15.84
CA GLU A 108 13.11 8.14 16.39
C GLU A 108 12.83 9.24 17.44
N SER A 109 13.73 10.22 17.59
CA SER A 109 13.53 11.34 18.52
C SER A 109 12.99 12.59 17.82
N ASN A 110 12.60 13.60 18.62
CA ASN A 110 11.83 14.75 18.13
C ASN A 110 12.57 15.66 17.12
N GLU A 111 13.89 15.59 17.02
CA GLU A 111 14.68 16.34 16.07
C GLU A 111 14.65 15.76 14.62
N TYR A 112 14.13 14.55 14.44
CA TYR A 112 14.05 13.94 13.11
C TYR A 112 12.84 14.43 12.29
N VAL A 113 12.62 15.72 12.29
CA VAL A 113 11.48 16.40 11.66
C VAL A 113 11.46 16.23 10.14
N LEU A 114 12.64 16.17 9.52
CA LEU A 114 12.78 16.02 8.05
C LEU A 114 12.88 14.55 7.61
N PHE A 115 12.74 13.61 8.55
CA PHE A 115 12.74 12.18 8.25
C PHE A 115 11.32 11.72 7.84
N GLY A 116 11.20 11.06 6.69
CA GLY A 116 9.91 10.69 6.10
C GLY A 116 9.01 9.86 7.01
N ASP A 117 9.59 9.08 7.94
CA ASP A 117 8.85 8.29 8.92
C ASP A 117 8.01 9.17 9.88
N TYR A 118 8.38 10.43 10.04
CA TYR A 118 7.59 11.44 10.76
C TYR A 118 6.76 12.35 9.85
N GLN A 119 6.88 12.20 8.53
CA GLN A 119 6.16 13.04 7.56
C GLN A 119 4.93 12.32 6.96
N ILE A 120 4.88 11.00 6.98
CA ILE A 120 3.75 10.23 6.43
C ILE A 120 2.40 10.60 7.06
N CYS A 121 2.37 10.96 8.34
CA CYS A 121 1.15 11.40 9.04
C CYS A 121 0.48 12.59 8.33
N PHE A 122 1.25 13.41 7.63
CA PHE A 122 0.74 14.55 6.88
C PHE A 122 -0.19 14.15 5.73
N GLN A 123 -0.13 12.91 5.22
CA GLN A 123 -1.11 12.41 4.27
C GLN A 123 -2.51 12.43 4.89
N THR A 124 -2.66 11.84 6.06
CA THR A 124 -3.93 11.78 6.80
C THR A 124 -4.40 13.16 7.24
N TYR A 125 -3.47 14.02 7.69
CA TYR A 125 -3.82 15.38 8.11
C TYR A 125 -4.32 16.23 6.94
N ALA A 126 -3.72 16.09 5.75
CA ALA A 126 -4.20 16.73 4.53
C ALA A 126 -5.60 16.23 4.12
N ASP A 127 -5.87 14.94 4.23
CA ASP A 127 -7.18 14.36 3.95
C ASP A 127 -8.24 14.91 4.91
N LEU A 128 -7.94 14.96 6.21
CA LEU A 128 -8.84 15.53 7.22
C LEU A 128 -9.03 17.04 7.06
N TYR A 129 -8.03 17.76 6.57
CA TYR A 129 -8.18 19.16 6.19
C TYR A 129 -9.17 19.35 5.03
N ASN A 130 -9.08 18.50 4.00
CA ASN A 130 -9.97 18.58 2.84
C ASN A 130 -11.44 18.28 3.19
N ILE A 131 -11.68 17.48 4.23
CA ILE A 131 -13.04 17.17 4.72
C ILE A 131 -13.58 18.32 5.57
N GLU A 132 -12.78 18.80 6.53
CA GLU A 132 -13.12 19.88 7.45
C GLU A 132 -11.98 20.90 7.47
N PRO A 133 -12.00 21.93 6.62
CA PRO A 133 -10.92 22.91 6.53
C PRO A 133 -10.66 23.65 7.84
N ASP A 134 -9.48 23.40 8.40
CA ASP A 134 -8.89 24.13 9.53
C ASP A 134 -7.38 24.18 9.30
N THR A 135 -6.84 25.37 9.18
CA THR A 135 -5.41 25.60 8.87
C THR A 135 -4.48 24.97 9.89
N GLN A 136 -4.90 24.76 11.12
CA GLN A 136 -4.13 24.10 12.16
C GLN A 136 -3.77 22.65 11.75
N LYS A 137 -4.67 21.96 11.04
CA LYS A 137 -4.46 20.56 10.62
C LYS A 137 -3.26 20.37 9.69
N ILE A 138 -2.92 21.40 8.90
CA ILE A 138 -1.83 21.34 7.92
C ILE A 138 -0.68 22.33 8.19
N ALA A 139 -0.76 23.13 9.25
CA ALA A 139 0.25 24.14 9.54
C ALA A 139 1.64 23.52 9.68
N ARG A 140 1.77 22.42 10.46
CA ARG A 140 3.05 21.73 10.65
C ARG A 140 3.53 21.05 9.36
N ALA A 141 2.64 20.41 8.62
CA ALA A 141 2.97 19.78 7.34
C ALA A 141 3.57 20.81 6.37
N ARG A 142 2.93 21.97 6.24
CA ARG A 142 3.44 23.06 5.40
C ARG A 142 4.78 23.58 5.89
N GLU A 143 4.90 23.89 7.18
CA GLU A 143 6.16 24.38 7.77
C GLU A 143 7.33 23.44 7.47
N VAL A 144 7.14 22.15 7.68
CA VAL A 144 8.18 21.13 7.50
C VAL A 144 8.54 20.98 6.03
N MET A 145 7.54 20.83 5.16
CA MET A 145 7.80 20.61 3.74
C MET A 145 8.34 21.87 3.05
N GLU A 146 7.82 23.05 3.38
CA GLU A 146 8.33 24.32 2.85
C GLU A 146 9.79 24.59 3.30
N TYR A 147 10.13 24.25 4.55
CA TYR A 147 11.52 24.31 5.01
C TYR A 147 12.41 23.32 4.23
N GLN A 148 11.99 22.07 4.09
CA GLN A 148 12.73 21.05 3.32
C GLN A 148 12.98 21.51 1.89
N MET A 149 11.95 22.04 1.21
CA MET A 149 12.05 22.54 -0.15
C MET A 149 12.95 23.79 -0.30
N SER A 150 13.17 24.55 0.78
CA SER A 150 14.03 25.75 0.79
C SER A 150 15.52 25.43 0.89
N THR A 151 15.90 24.17 1.14
CA THR A 151 17.30 23.76 1.21
C THR A 151 17.84 23.34 -0.15
N ASP A 152 19.17 23.32 -0.28
CA ASP A 152 19.86 22.83 -1.51
C ASP A 152 19.97 21.31 -1.59
N LYS A 153 19.41 20.58 -0.62
CA LYS A 153 19.49 19.12 -0.55
C LYS A 153 18.38 18.47 -1.36
N ASN A 154 18.70 17.33 -1.98
CA ASN A 154 17.74 16.50 -2.71
C ASN A 154 17.74 15.04 -2.25
N ASP A 155 18.57 14.68 -1.26
CA ASP A 155 18.82 13.32 -0.80
C ASP A 155 17.93 12.89 0.39
N TYR A 156 16.80 13.54 0.57
CA TYR A 156 15.88 13.27 1.69
C TYR A 156 15.27 11.87 1.62
N TRP A 157 15.00 11.34 0.43
CA TRP A 157 14.33 10.06 0.24
C TRP A 157 15.32 8.97 -0.20
N TRP A 158 16.20 8.60 0.71
CA TRP A 158 17.32 7.67 0.48
C TRP A 158 16.95 6.18 0.66
N TRP A 159 15.68 5.86 0.96
CA TRP A 159 15.16 4.50 1.10
C TRP A 159 13.79 4.36 0.46
N ALA A 160 13.45 3.13 0.00
CA ALA A 160 12.23 2.86 -0.78
C ALA A 160 10.95 3.22 -0.03
N ASP A 161 10.90 2.91 1.27
CA ASP A 161 9.75 3.22 2.13
C ASP A 161 9.45 4.73 2.16
N GLY A 162 10.47 5.56 2.14
CA GLY A 162 10.35 7.02 2.14
C GLY A 162 9.54 7.58 0.97
N LEU A 163 9.53 6.89 -0.16
CA LEU A 163 8.71 7.28 -1.30
C LEU A 163 7.21 7.21 -0.98
N TYR A 164 6.76 6.13 -0.33
CA TYR A 164 5.37 6.06 0.14
C TYR A 164 5.07 7.06 1.24
N MET A 165 6.04 7.28 2.14
CA MET A 165 5.86 8.18 3.26
C MET A 165 5.57 9.61 2.78
N VAL A 166 6.32 10.12 1.79
CA VAL A 166 6.36 11.57 1.53
C VAL A 166 5.88 11.99 0.14
N MET A 167 6.04 11.19 -0.93
CA MET A 167 5.57 11.59 -2.25
C MET A 167 4.09 12.01 -2.25
N PRO A 168 3.16 11.25 -1.62
CA PRO A 168 1.75 11.67 -1.55
C PRO A 168 1.50 12.93 -0.72
N VAL A 169 2.37 13.26 0.24
CA VAL A 169 2.27 14.53 0.98
C VAL A 169 2.47 15.71 0.05
N MET A 170 3.44 15.62 -0.87
CA MET A 170 3.74 16.68 -1.83
C MET A 170 2.57 16.95 -2.77
N THR A 171 1.95 15.90 -3.33
CA THR A 171 0.79 16.06 -4.21
C THR A 171 -0.43 16.61 -3.48
N LYS A 172 -0.68 16.15 -2.24
CA LYS A 172 -1.79 16.64 -1.41
C LYS A 172 -1.61 18.13 -1.04
N LEU A 173 -0.41 18.54 -0.64
CA LEU A 173 -0.13 19.94 -0.34
C LEU A 173 -0.17 20.82 -1.59
N TYR A 174 0.26 20.31 -2.75
CA TYR A 174 0.03 21.00 -4.03
C TYR A 174 -1.47 21.24 -4.28
N LYS A 175 -2.31 20.23 -4.12
CA LYS A 175 -3.77 20.37 -4.31
C LYS A 175 -4.41 21.39 -3.37
N ILE A 176 -3.89 21.50 -2.14
CA ILE A 176 -4.39 22.44 -1.13
C ILE A 176 -3.90 23.87 -1.42
N THR A 177 -2.63 24.04 -1.81
CA THR A 177 -1.99 25.35 -1.88
C THR A 177 -1.91 25.93 -3.29
N GLY A 178 -1.99 25.11 -4.32
CA GLY A 178 -1.73 25.49 -5.72
C GLY A 178 -0.27 25.82 -6.01
N ASN A 179 0.66 25.63 -5.08
CA ASN A 179 2.08 25.96 -5.26
C ASN A 179 2.81 24.88 -6.09
N PRO A 180 3.22 25.17 -7.34
CA PRO A 180 3.86 24.20 -8.21
C PRO A 180 5.23 23.71 -7.71
N LEU A 181 5.85 24.43 -6.79
CA LEU A 181 7.13 24.04 -6.21
C LEU A 181 7.07 22.67 -5.53
N TYR A 182 5.91 22.28 -4.96
CA TYR A 182 5.71 20.93 -4.42
C TYR A 182 5.91 19.85 -5.48
N LEU A 183 5.42 20.06 -6.70
CA LEU A 183 5.57 19.06 -7.77
C LEU A 183 6.99 19.04 -8.36
N ASP A 184 7.63 20.22 -8.49
CA ASP A 184 9.01 20.29 -8.94
C ASP A 184 9.97 19.62 -7.96
N LYS A 185 9.79 19.85 -6.66
CA LYS A 185 10.60 19.21 -5.61
C LYS A 185 10.27 17.73 -5.41
N LEU A 186 9.01 17.34 -5.56
CA LEU A 186 8.63 15.93 -5.63
C LEU A 186 9.45 15.20 -6.69
N HIS A 187 9.51 15.74 -7.90
CA HIS A 187 10.26 15.14 -9.01
C HIS A 187 11.76 15.15 -8.72
N GLU A 188 12.33 16.25 -8.23
CA GLU A 188 13.75 16.35 -7.87
C GLU A 188 14.17 15.27 -6.86
N TYR A 189 13.40 15.10 -5.78
CA TYR A 189 13.69 14.11 -4.75
C TYR A 189 13.44 12.67 -5.22
N TRP A 190 12.44 12.46 -6.05
CA TRP A 190 12.19 11.16 -6.66
C TRP A 190 13.30 10.76 -7.63
N VAL A 191 13.80 11.67 -8.46
CA VAL A 191 14.92 11.40 -9.38
C VAL A 191 16.18 10.98 -8.61
N PHE A 192 16.47 11.63 -7.47
CA PHE A 192 17.56 11.18 -6.59
C PHE A 192 17.33 9.75 -6.09
N ALA A 193 16.15 9.49 -5.51
CA ALA A 193 15.78 8.17 -4.97
C ALA A 193 15.85 7.08 -6.05
N ASP A 194 15.32 7.38 -7.24
CA ASP A 194 15.35 6.51 -8.41
C ASP A 194 16.80 6.20 -8.85
N SER A 195 17.64 7.22 -8.95
CA SER A 195 19.06 7.05 -9.31
C SER A 195 19.84 6.21 -8.30
N LEU A 196 19.44 6.23 -7.03
CA LEU A 196 20.09 5.46 -5.97
C LEU A 196 19.63 4.01 -5.92
N MET A 197 18.34 3.75 -6.08
CA MET A 197 17.73 2.47 -5.68
C MET A 197 17.14 1.66 -6.82
N TYR A 198 16.77 2.29 -7.95
CA TYR A 198 16.14 1.57 -9.05
C TYR A 198 17.14 0.73 -9.83
N ASP A 199 16.80 -0.54 -10.04
CA ASP A 199 17.53 -1.43 -10.94
C ASP A 199 16.81 -1.52 -12.29
N PRO A 200 17.38 -0.96 -13.37
CA PRO A 200 16.74 -0.94 -14.68
C PRO A 200 16.68 -2.30 -15.37
N GLU A 201 17.50 -3.26 -14.96
CA GLU A 201 17.50 -4.62 -15.52
C GLU A 201 16.28 -5.41 -15.03
N ASP A 202 15.98 -5.33 -13.73
CA ASP A 202 14.88 -6.06 -13.10
C ASP A 202 13.62 -5.19 -12.92
N ALA A 203 13.72 -3.87 -13.12
CA ALA A 203 12.64 -2.90 -12.93
C ALA A 203 12.06 -2.90 -11.51
N LEU A 204 12.90 -3.11 -10.52
CA LEU A 204 12.59 -3.16 -9.10
C LEU A 204 13.51 -2.22 -8.31
N TYR A 205 13.17 -1.96 -7.06
CA TYR A 205 13.94 -1.08 -6.18
C TYR A 205 14.64 -1.85 -5.07
N TYR A 206 15.95 -1.62 -4.91
CA TYR A 206 16.62 -1.95 -3.67
C TYR A 206 16.06 -1.10 -2.54
N ARG A 207 16.04 -1.64 -1.31
CA ARG A 207 15.48 -0.91 -0.17
C ARG A 207 16.22 0.41 0.11
N ASP A 208 17.56 0.39 0.02
CA ASP A 208 18.45 1.56 0.10
C ASP A 208 19.86 1.19 -0.38
N GLY A 209 20.78 2.14 -0.34
CA GLY A 209 22.17 1.98 -0.81
C GLY A 209 22.98 0.87 -0.12
N LYS A 210 22.53 0.32 1.02
CA LYS A 210 23.16 -0.83 1.68
C LYS A 210 22.89 -2.14 0.97
N TYR A 211 21.75 -2.22 0.27
CA TYR A 211 21.22 -3.46 -0.31
C TYR A 211 21.46 -3.61 -1.80
N ILE A 212 22.17 -2.67 -2.43
CA ILE A 212 22.47 -2.72 -3.87
C ILE A 212 23.43 -3.89 -4.16
N TYR A 213 23.05 -4.71 -5.15
CA TYR A 213 23.89 -5.80 -5.65
C TYR A 213 25.19 -5.25 -6.29
N PRO A 214 26.36 -5.91 -6.16
CA PRO A 214 26.64 -7.16 -5.44
C PRO A 214 27.01 -6.98 -3.96
N LYS A 215 26.89 -5.78 -3.39
CA LYS A 215 27.25 -5.48 -1.99
C LYS A 215 26.36 -6.29 -1.02
N HIS A 216 25.08 -6.44 -1.35
CA HIS A 216 24.14 -7.32 -0.68
C HIS A 216 23.58 -8.35 -1.67
N LYS A 217 23.34 -9.57 -1.19
CA LYS A 217 22.81 -10.70 -1.96
C LYS A 217 21.87 -11.52 -1.09
N SER A 218 20.93 -12.22 -1.74
CA SER A 218 20.20 -13.30 -1.10
C SER A 218 21.10 -14.46 -0.68
N ALA A 219 20.58 -15.41 0.09
CA ALA A 219 21.33 -16.62 0.48
C ALA A 219 21.83 -17.42 -0.73
N ASN A 220 21.13 -17.36 -1.86
CA ASN A 220 21.49 -18.05 -3.09
C ASN A 220 22.32 -17.18 -4.07
N GLY A 221 22.81 -16.03 -3.60
CA GLY A 221 23.68 -15.14 -4.37
C GLY A 221 22.98 -14.27 -5.42
N LYS A 222 21.66 -14.21 -5.41
CA LYS A 222 20.86 -13.39 -6.32
C LYS A 222 20.70 -11.95 -5.82
N LYS A 223 20.23 -11.04 -6.69
CA LYS A 223 19.73 -9.73 -6.28
C LYS A 223 18.55 -9.92 -5.30
N ASP A 224 18.56 -9.16 -4.22
CA ASP A 224 17.56 -9.27 -3.14
C ASP A 224 16.69 -8.03 -3.09
N PHE A 225 15.55 -8.08 -3.78
CA PHE A 225 14.53 -7.04 -3.75
C PHE A 225 13.48 -7.41 -2.72
N TRP A 226 13.29 -6.53 -1.74
CA TRP A 226 12.39 -6.75 -0.62
C TRP A 226 10.94 -6.43 -0.98
N ALA A 227 10.04 -7.40 -0.89
CA ALA A 227 8.66 -7.26 -1.34
C ALA A 227 7.93 -6.05 -0.73
N ARG A 228 8.03 -5.82 0.58
CA ARG A 228 7.41 -4.63 1.20
C ARG A 228 8.08 -3.33 0.72
N GLY A 229 9.38 -3.32 0.46
CA GLY A 229 10.09 -2.17 -0.10
C GLY A 229 9.52 -1.77 -1.46
N ASP A 230 9.45 -2.72 -2.38
CA ASP A 230 8.83 -2.52 -3.70
C ASP A 230 7.33 -2.25 -3.60
N GLY A 231 6.65 -2.86 -2.63
CA GLY A 231 5.24 -2.58 -2.34
C GLY A 231 4.98 -1.12 -1.98
N TRP A 232 5.82 -0.54 -1.14
CA TRP A 232 5.76 0.88 -0.81
C TRP A 232 5.90 1.76 -2.07
N VAL A 233 6.86 1.44 -2.95
CA VAL A 233 7.13 2.24 -4.15
C VAL A 233 5.97 2.17 -5.14
N LEU A 234 5.45 0.98 -5.43
CA LEU A 234 4.31 0.83 -6.35
C LEU A 234 3.08 1.56 -5.84
N ALA A 235 2.79 1.45 -4.52
CA ALA A 235 1.69 2.16 -3.89
C ALA A 235 1.91 3.68 -3.89
N ALA A 236 3.14 4.16 -3.69
CA ALA A 236 3.47 5.59 -3.77
C ALA A 236 3.19 6.16 -5.17
N LEU A 237 3.62 5.46 -6.21
CA LEU A 237 3.38 5.87 -7.60
C LEU A 237 1.88 5.93 -7.91
N ALA A 238 1.09 4.94 -7.46
CA ALA A 238 -0.37 4.96 -7.60
C ALA A 238 -0.99 6.19 -6.90
N LYS A 239 -0.60 6.48 -5.66
CA LYS A 239 -1.10 7.64 -4.90
C LYS A 239 -0.70 8.98 -5.56
N VAL A 240 0.52 9.09 -6.04
CA VAL A 240 1.00 10.29 -6.76
C VAL A 240 0.17 10.50 -8.03
N LEU A 241 0.04 9.47 -8.86
CA LEU A 241 -0.72 9.54 -10.12
C LEU A 241 -2.21 9.82 -9.90
N LYS A 242 -2.78 9.39 -8.76
CA LYS A 242 -4.16 9.71 -8.35
C LYS A 242 -4.36 11.21 -8.14
N ASP A 243 -3.38 11.89 -7.55
CA ASP A 243 -3.48 13.29 -7.15
C ASP A 243 -2.84 14.28 -8.12
N LEU A 244 -1.91 13.82 -8.95
CA LEU A 244 -1.16 14.63 -9.89
C LEU A 244 -2.05 15.09 -11.05
N PRO A 245 -2.02 16.38 -11.47
CA PRO A 245 -2.75 16.85 -12.64
C PRO A 245 -2.40 16.06 -13.91
N GLU A 246 -3.38 15.81 -14.77
CA GLU A 246 -3.15 15.12 -16.04
C GLU A 246 -2.17 15.88 -16.96
N THR A 247 -2.11 17.20 -16.81
CA THR A 247 -1.24 18.07 -17.59
C THR A 247 0.14 18.31 -16.95
N ASP A 248 0.43 17.64 -15.83
CA ASP A 248 1.73 17.80 -15.19
C ASP A 248 2.87 17.29 -16.09
N LYS A 249 3.93 18.07 -16.18
CA LYS A 249 5.07 17.82 -17.08
C LYS A 249 5.84 16.52 -16.76
N TYR A 250 5.76 16.04 -15.53
CA TYR A 250 6.46 14.83 -15.08
C TYR A 250 5.57 13.59 -15.06
N ARG A 251 4.25 13.75 -15.29
CA ARG A 251 3.27 12.67 -15.15
C ARG A 251 3.63 11.43 -15.96
N GLN A 252 4.12 11.60 -17.18
CA GLN A 252 4.47 10.47 -18.05
C GLN A 252 5.62 9.64 -17.49
N GLU A 253 6.61 10.26 -16.85
CA GLU A 253 7.72 9.54 -16.22
C GLU A 253 7.23 8.64 -15.07
N TYR A 254 6.29 9.12 -14.25
CA TYR A 254 5.66 8.31 -13.20
C TYR A 254 4.80 7.18 -13.77
N ILE A 255 4.06 7.41 -14.86
CA ILE A 255 3.29 6.38 -15.55
C ILE A 255 4.21 5.29 -16.08
N ASP A 256 5.29 5.64 -16.77
CA ASP A 256 6.23 4.70 -17.36
C ASP A 256 6.90 3.84 -16.27
N ARG A 257 7.29 4.47 -15.16
CA ARG A 257 7.85 3.77 -13.99
C ARG A 257 6.84 2.83 -13.35
N PHE A 258 5.62 3.29 -13.14
CA PHE A 258 4.53 2.51 -12.59
C PHE A 258 4.23 1.26 -13.42
N GLN A 259 4.09 1.42 -14.74
CA GLN A 259 3.79 0.31 -15.66
C GLN A 259 4.92 -0.70 -15.74
N THR A 260 6.17 -0.21 -15.81
CA THR A 260 7.36 -1.06 -15.89
C THR A 260 7.52 -1.88 -14.61
N MET A 261 7.34 -1.25 -13.46
CA MET A 261 7.39 -1.89 -12.15
C MET A 261 6.23 -2.87 -11.94
N ALA A 262 5.01 -2.51 -12.33
CA ALA A 262 3.85 -3.40 -12.26
C ALA A 262 4.07 -4.72 -13.02
N LYS A 263 4.70 -4.64 -14.20
CA LYS A 263 5.07 -5.83 -14.99
C LYS A 263 6.09 -6.70 -14.26
N ALA A 264 7.13 -6.11 -13.70
CA ALA A 264 8.17 -6.83 -12.95
C ALA A 264 7.59 -7.50 -11.70
N VAL A 265 6.79 -6.79 -10.94
CA VAL A 265 6.11 -7.31 -9.74
C VAL A 265 5.19 -8.47 -10.09
N ALA A 266 4.35 -8.36 -11.13
CA ALA A 266 3.46 -9.44 -11.54
C ALA A 266 4.21 -10.73 -11.89
N ALA A 267 5.40 -10.61 -12.49
CA ALA A 267 6.24 -11.75 -12.84
C ALA A 267 6.83 -12.49 -11.62
N CYS A 268 6.87 -11.85 -10.44
CA CYS A 268 7.39 -12.42 -9.19
C CYS A 268 6.33 -13.10 -8.33
N GLN A 269 5.04 -13.08 -8.75
CA GLN A 269 3.96 -13.68 -7.97
C GLN A 269 4.12 -15.19 -7.85
N GLN A 270 3.91 -15.73 -6.64
CA GLN A 270 3.89 -17.17 -6.42
C GLN A 270 2.57 -17.80 -6.91
N PRO A 271 2.56 -19.11 -7.26
CA PRO A 271 1.36 -19.79 -7.74
C PRO A 271 0.15 -19.67 -6.81
N GLU A 272 0.39 -19.58 -5.50
CA GLU A 272 -0.63 -19.44 -4.44
C GLU A 272 -1.19 -18.00 -4.32
N GLY A 273 -0.63 -17.03 -5.08
CA GLY A 273 -1.14 -15.67 -5.18
C GLY A 273 -0.42 -14.64 -4.31
N TYR A 274 0.42 -15.03 -3.37
CA TYR A 274 1.22 -14.11 -2.58
C TYR A 274 2.58 -13.80 -3.24
N TRP A 275 3.32 -12.85 -2.67
CA TRP A 275 4.74 -12.63 -2.93
C TRP A 275 5.56 -13.01 -1.71
N THR A 276 6.72 -13.61 -1.95
CA THR A 276 7.72 -13.89 -0.92
C THR A 276 8.48 -12.63 -0.56
N ARG A 277 9.09 -12.61 0.62
CA ARG A 277 9.85 -11.45 1.13
C ARG A 277 11.00 -11.03 0.23
N SER A 278 11.65 -11.97 -0.47
CA SER A 278 12.62 -11.72 -1.54
C SER A 278 11.97 -12.03 -2.88
N LEU A 279 11.83 -11.01 -3.75
CA LEU A 279 11.05 -11.14 -4.98
C LEU A 279 11.70 -12.06 -6.01
N LEU A 280 13.02 -11.96 -6.22
CA LEU A 280 13.75 -12.76 -7.20
C LEU A 280 14.35 -14.05 -6.64
N ASP A 281 14.26 -14.25 -5.33
CA ASP A 281 14.74 -15.46 -4.67
C ASP A 281 13.76 -15.96 -3.62
N PRO A 282 12.64 -16.59 -4.04
CA PRO A 282 11.62 -17.10 -3.11
C PRO A 282 12.17 -18.05 -2.04
N GLU A 283 13.24 -18.80 -2.35
CA GLU A 283 13.86 -19.76 -1.42
C GLU A 283 14.71 -19.08 -0.34
N HIS A 284 15.10 -17.81 -0.52
CA HIS A 284 15.86 -17.05 0.47
C HIS A 284 15.07 -16.86 1.77
N ALA A 285 13.80 -16.50 1.65
CA ALA A 285 12.88 -16.33 2.77
C ALA A 285 11.48 -16.81 2.35
N PRO A 286 11.27 -18.15 2.32
CA PRO A 286 10.05 -18.74 1.75
C PRO A 286 8.81 -18.44 2.57
N GLY A 287 7.66 -18.64 1.94
CA GLY A 287 6.34 -18.41 2.52
C GLY A 287 5.78 -17.01 2.26
N PRO A 288 4.51 -16.80 2.58
CA PRO A 288 3.80 -15.58 2.27
C PRO A 288 4.28 -14.36 3.08
N GLU A 289 4.13 -13.20 2.48
CA GLU A 289 4.29 -11.90 3.13
C GLU A 289 3.13 -10.99 2.74
N THR A 290 2.27 -10.67 3.70
CA THR A 290 0.98 -10.03 3.43
C THR A 290 1.12 -8.54 3.12
N SER A 291 2.04 -7.79 3.75
CA SER A 291 2.12 -6.34 3.53
C SER A 291 2.55 -6.00 2.11
N GLY A 292 3.59 -6.64 1.58
CA GLY A 292 3.99 -6.49 0.18
C GLY A 292 2.91 -6.97 -0.78
N THR A 293 2.32 -8.13 -0.51
CA THR A 293 1.21 -8.68 -1.31
C THR A 293 0.03 -7.70 -1.38
N ALA A 294 -0.36 -7.08 -0.26
CA ALA A 294 -1.46 -6.13 -0.23
C ALA A 294 -1.13 -4.82 -0.98
N PHE A 295 0.08 -4.28 -0.83
CA PHE A 295 0.50 -3.10 -1.59
C PHE A 295 0.55 -3.36 -3.10
N PHE A 296 1.07 -4.51 -3.52
CA PHE A 296 1.06 -4.89 -4.94
C PHE A 296 -0.36 -5.04 -5.47
N THR A 297 -1.24 -5.70 -4.71
CA THR A 297 -2.66 -5.84 -5.07
C THR A 297 -3.33 -4.47 -5.20
N TYR A 298 -3.09 -3.56 -4.25
CA TYR A 298 -3.57 -2.17 -4.32
C TYR A 298 -3.09 -1.46 -5.59
N GLY A 299 -1.78 -1.48 -5.86
CA GLY A 299 -1.21 -0.78 -7.01
C GLY A 299 -1.71 -1.33 -8.34
N LEU A 300 -1.79 -2.66 -8.49
CA LEU A 300 -2.27 -3.32 -9.70
C LEU A 300 -3.77 -3.05 -9.93
N LEU A 301 -4.61 -3.14 -8.90
CA LEU A 301 -6.03 -2.79 -8.97
C LEU A 301 -6.23 -1.32 -9.34
N TRP A 302 -5.53 -0.42 -8.65
CA TRP A 302 -5.59 1.01 -8.94
C TRP A 302 -5.21 1.29 -10.41
N GLY A 303 -4.14 0.67 -10.89
CA GLY A 303 -3.70 0.81 -12.29
C GLY A 303 -4.75 0.34 -13.29
N MET A 304 -5.43 -0.78 -13.03
CA MET A 304 -6.53 -1.26 -13.89
C MET A 304 -7.76 -0.36 -13.81
N ASN A 305 -8.15 0.08 -12.61
CA ASN A 305 -9.30 0.95 -12.39
C ASN A 305 -9.14 2.31 -13.08
N ASN A 306 -7.90 2.77 -13.27
CA ASN A 306 -7.58 4.04 -13.92
C ASN A 306 -7.06 3.91 -15.36
N GLY A 307 -7.16 2.72 -15.96
CA GLY A 307 -6.82 2.50 -17.38
C GLY A 307 -5.31 2.55 -17.70
N LEU A 308 -4.45 2.48 -16.69
CA LEU A 308 -3.00 2.45 -16.87
C LEU A 308 -2.44 1.03 -17.03
N LEU A 309 -3.18 0.02 -16.59
CA LEU A 309 -2.82 -1.40 -16.74
C LEU A 309 -3.93 -2.14 -17.47
N ASP A 310 -3.53 -3.06 -18.37
CA ASP A 310 -4.45 -3.89 -19.12
C ASP A 310 -5.15 -4.92 -18.23
N LYS A 311 -6.48 -4.90 -18.21
CA LYS A 311 -7.27 -5.82 -17.37
C LYS A 311 -7.02 -7.28 -17.72
N ALA A 312 -6.92 -7.64 -18.99
CA ALA A 312 -6.72 -9.04 -19.40
C ALA A 312 -5.40 -9.62 -18.86
N THR A 313 -4.37 -8.78 -18.77
CA THR A 313 -3.05 -9.16 -18.24
C THR A 313 -3.02 -9.25 -16.73
N TYR A 314 -3.59 -8.28 -16.01
CA TYR A 314 -3.38 -8.14 -14.57
C TYR A 314 -4.52 -8.67 -13.70
N GLN A 315 -5.73 -8.83 -14.23
CA GLN A 315 -6.86 -9.39 -13.48
C GLN A 315 -6.55 -10.78 -12.90
N PRO A 316 -5.97 -11.75 -13.64
CA PRO A 316 -5.62 -13.05 -13.05
C PRO A 316 -4.60 -12.96 -11.90
N VAL A 317 -3.72 -11.95 -11.93
CA VAL A 317 -2.74 -11.71 -10.86
C VAL A 317 -3.43 -11.23 -9.60
N VAL A 318 -4.30 -10.23 -9.70
CA VAL A 318 -5.00 -9.67 -8.54
C VAL A 318 -6.05 -10.63 -7.98
N GLU A 319 -6.72 -11.43 -8.80
CA GLU A 319 -7.66 -12.46 -8.33
C GLU A 319 -6.97 -13.51 -7.44
N LYS A 320 -5.80 -14.00 -7.84
CA LYS A 320 -4.99 -14.90 -7.02
C LYS A 320 -4.54 -14.22 -5.72
N ALA A 321 -4.06 -12.99 -5.81
CA ALA A 321 -3.62 -12.23 -4.65
C ALA A 321 -4.79 -11.96 -3.68
N TRP A 322 -5.95 -11.58 -4.20
CA TRP A 322 -7.14 -11.35 -3.40
C TRP A 322 -7.64 -12.62 -2.71
N LYS A 323 -7.62 -13.75 -3.43
CA LYS A 323 -7.92 -15.05 -2.83
C LYS A 323 -6.98 -15.35 -1.66
N TYR A 324 -5.66 -15.16 -1.82
CA TYR A 324 -4.72 -15.33 -0.72
C TYR A 324 -5.04 -14.37 0.44
N LEU A 325 -5.27 -13.09 0.16
CA LEU A 325 -5.54 -12.08 1.18
C LEU A 325 -6.78 -12.40 2.02
N THR A 326 -7.83 -12.98 1.40
CA THR A 326 -9.11 -13.24 2.07
C THR A 326 -9.22 -14.63 2.66
N THR A 327 -8.47 -15.63 2.16
CA THR A 327 -8.60 -17.04 2.62
C THR A 327 -7.43 -17.51 3.49
N VAL A 328 -6.28 -16.82 3.42
CA VAL A 328 -5.08 -17.17 4.18
C VAL A 328 -4.65 -16.05 5.13
N ALA A 329 -4.52 -14.82 4.63
CA ALA A 329 -4.08 -13.69 5.45
C ALA A 329 -5.16 -13.23 6.43
N LEU A 330 -6.40 -13.10 5.99
CA LEU A 330 -7.53 -12.75 6.85
C LEU A 330 -7.88 -13.91 7.78
N GLN A 331 -7.79 -13.67 9.08
CA GLN A 331 -8.14 -14.63 10.12
C GLN A 331 -9.64 -14.56 10.47
N PRO A 332 -10.22 -15.61 11.08
CA PRO A 332 -11.64 -15.65 11.42
C PRO A 332 -12.11 -14.50 12.31
N ASP A 333 -11.24 -13.96 13.17
CA ASP A 333 -11.52 -12.85 14.09
C ASP A 333 -11.44 -11.46 13.42
N GLY A 334 -10.93 -11.35 12.19
CA GLY A 334 -10.71 -10.08 11.49
C GLY A 334 -9.24 -9.62 11.46
N ARG A 335 -8.36 -10.32 12.14
CA ARG A 335 -6.91 -10.05 12.12
C ARG A 335 -6.32 -10.34 10.75
N ILE A 336 -5.40 -9.49 10.31
CA ILE A 336 -4.57 -9.74 9.13
C ILE A 336 -3.25 -10.36 9.59
N GLY A 337 -3.06 -11.63 9.25
CA GLY A 337 -1.84 -12.39 9.57
C GLY A 337 -0.80 -12.38 8.46
N TYR A 338 0.29 -13.10 8.69
CA TYR A 338 1.41 -13.27 7.75
C TYR A 338 2.08 -11.94 7.35
N VAL A 339 2.03 -10.92 8.20
CA VAL A 339 2.72 -9.66 8.01
C VAL A 339 4.14 -9.78 8.56
N GLN A 340 5.15 -9.60 7.71
CA GLN A 340 6.53 -9.55 8.20
C GLN A 340 6.67 -8.43 9.23
N PRO A 341 7.26 -8.68 10.42
CA PRO A 341 7.55 -7.64 11.41
C PRO A 341 8.35 -6.48 10.82
N ILE A 342 8.43 -5.37 11.56
CA ILE A 342 9.27 -4.22 11.19
C ILE A 342 10.67 -4.70 10.81
N GLY A 343 11.16 -4.24 9.68
CA GLY A 343 12.43 -4.65 9.11
C GLY A 343 12.74 -3.88 7.83
N GLU A 344 13.84 -4.22 7.20
CA GLU A 344 14.36 -3.52 6.01
C GLU A 344 14.84 -4.47 4.90
N LYS A 345 14.63 -5.79 5.07
CA LYS A 345 15.04 -6.82 4.10
C LYS A 345 14.31 -8.13 4.32
N ALA A 346 14.42 -9.05 3.39
CA ALA A 346 14.11 -10.45 3.60
C ALA A 346 15.08 -11.08 4.61
N ILE A 347 14.57 -11.86 5.58
CA ILE A 347 15.37 -12.49 6.63
C ILE A 347 15.12 -13.99 6.59
N PRO A 348 16.13 -14.81 6.23
CA PRO A 348 16.03 -16.27 6.26
C PRO A 348 15.65 -16.78 7.65
N GLY A 349 14.71 -17.74 7.72
CA GLY A 349 14.29 -18.35 8.97
C GLY A 349 13.44 -17.47 9.89
N GLN A 350 13.13 -16.23 9.51
CA GLN A 350 12.18 -15.40 10.25
C GLN A 350 10.79 -16.02 10.21
N VAL A 351 10.20 -16.23 11.39
CA VAL A 351 8.83 -16.72 11.50
C VAL A 351 7.85 -15.62 11.08
N VAL A 352 7.03 -15.92 10.08
CA VAL A 352 5.93 -15.08 9.62
C VAL A 352 4.72 -16.00 9.43
N ASP A 353 3.77 -15.91 10.33
CA ASP A 353 2.62 -16.83 10.42
C ASP A 353 1.29 -16.09 10.62
N ALA A 354 0.21 -16.83 10.84
CA ALA A 354 -1.12 -16.29 11.05
C ALA A 354 -1.22 -15.30 12.24
N ASN A 355 -0.29 -15.35 13.18
CA ASN A 355 -0.24 -14.45 14.35
C ASN A 355 0.62 -13.21 14.09
N SER A 356 1.43 -13.23 13.04
CA SER A 356 2.28 -12.09 12.67
C SER A 356 1.43 -11.00 12.03
N THR A 357 1.11 -9.97 12.80
CA THR A 357 0.27 -8.82 12.37
C THR A 357 0.96 -7.50 12.69
N ALA A 358 0.67 -6.46 11.91
CA ALA A 358 1.14 -5.11 12.14
C ALA A 358 0.19 -4.09 11.49
N ASN A 359 0.14 -2.88 12.08
CA ASN A 359 -0.69 -1.77 11.64
C ASN A 359 -0.51 -1.40 10.16
N PHE A 360 0.72 -1.33 9.67
CA PHE A 360 1.01 -1.05 8.25
C PHE A 360 0.52 -2.15 7.29
N GLY A 361 0.50 -3.40 7.73
CA GLY A 361 -0.08 -4.52 6.95
C GLY A 361 -1.59 -4.42 6.87
N VAL A 362 -2.26 -4.01 7.95
CA VAL A 362 -3.70 -3.72 7.95
C VAL A 362 -4.02 -2.53 7.05
N GLY A 363 -3.25 -1.45 7.12
CA GLY A 363 -3.40 -0.30 6.23
C GLY A 363 -3.29 -0.66 4.76
N ALA A 364 -2.28 -1.47 4.40
CA ALA A 364 -2.11 -1.99 3.03
C ALA A 364 -3.28 -2.86 2.58
N PHE A 365 -3.77 -3.73 3.46
CA PHE A 365 -4.94 -4.56 3.18
C PHE A 365 -6.19 -3.72 2.90
N LEU A 366 -6.44 -2.69 3.71
CA LEU A 366 -7.57 -1.78 3.51
C LEU A 366 -7.48 -1.02 2.18
N LEU A 367 -6.29 -0.57 1.79
CA LEU A 367 -6.07 0.04 0.47
C LEU A 367 -6.44 -0.94 -0.66
N ALA A 368 -5.97 -2.18 -0.60
CA ALA A 368 -6.26 -3.22 -1.59
C ALA A 368 -7.75 -3.55 -1.63
N ALA A 369 -8.41 -3.68 -0.47
CA ALA A 369 -9.82 -3.98 -0.37
C ALA A 369 -10.69 -2.85 -0.97
N CYS A 370 -10.35 -1.60 -0.71
CA CYS A 370 -11.07 -0.46 -1.29
C CYS A 370 -10.94 -0.41 -2.82
N GLU A 371 -9.77 -0.71 -3.37
CA GLU A 371 -9.61 -0.78 -4.83
C GLU A 371 -10.27 -2.02 -5.43
N MET A 372 -10.39 -3.12 -4.67
CA MET A 372 -11.15 -4.29 -5.12
C MET A 372 -12.65 -3.98 -5.24
N VAL A 373 -13.25 -3.25 -4.29
CA VAL A 373 -14.64 -2.79 -4.42
C VAL A 373 -14.80 -1.96 -5.68
N ARG A 374 -13.93 -0.97 -5.93
CA ARG A 374 -13.97 -0.13 -7.14
C ARG A 374 -13.76 -0.92 -8.45
N PHE A 375 -13.08 -2.06 -8.36
CA PHE A 375 -12.87 -2.94 -9.51
C PHE A 375 -14.10 -3.78 -9.83
N LEU A 376 -14.91 -4.15 -8.81
CA LEU A 376 -16.10 -4.97 -8.93
C LEU A 376 -17.35 -4.14 -9.27
N ASP A 377 -17.38 -2.83 -8.92
CA ASP A 377 -18.45 -1.88 -9.28
C ASP A 377 -18.40 -1.50 -10.77
#